data_a6d3015fe54dbabc5fea37c389ec8aad
#
_entry.id   a6d3015fe54dbabc5fea37c389ec8aad
#
_cell.length_a   1.000
_cell.length_b   1.000
_cell.length_c   1.000
_cell.angle_alpha   90.00
_cell.angle_beta   90.00
_cell.angle_gamma   90.00
#
_symmetry.space_group_name_H-M   'P 1'
#
loop_
_entity.id
_entity.type
_entity.pdbx_description
1 polymer ?
#
loop_
_entity_poly.entity_id
_entity_poly.type
_entity_poly.pdbx_seq_one_letter_code
_entity_poly.pdbx_strand_id
1 'polypeptide(L)'
;MNNAVNILREGSMMKALTKLGIPIVIAMLIMAIYNVVDTFWVARLGTLPVAAVSVVFPISLLFLGIGLMFGVGGGVYISRLLGAKQVVKAGQVASVSVITSLILAIFVALVCNAFLPDILLFMGANEEMISLAESYGRLFIISCVIGTLNVSMSNIIVSQGASKTSASAMIIGSIVNVALDPLFIYTFNWGVEGAAWATILSRIVTTAIYIRFLTKAEVKVSLALFAPTIRIYADIIKIGISMLFLQLLQTLSISLLQKAAVKYGAEAVAAVGIVLKIVTLGTNVVFGFVKGLQPMAGYNYGAGNFQRLREAVCCSLILTTSFCVLWSILIVIFTSPIISCFGKDETMQEIARIALRANTIMFFTFGFQFVYSTLYMAIGRARQSLLLNIGRQGLFFIPIILLLPSYWELNGVLYAQPIADVFATLMTLFFAVRIHKEIGHKSHLTTENL
;
A
#
# COMPACT_ATOMS: atom_id res chain seq x y z
N MET A 1 -15.66 27.49 1.12
CA MET A 1 -15.31 26.22 0.41
C MET A 1 -13.97 25.74 0.94
N ASN A 2 -13.88 24.51 1.46
CA ASN A 2 -12.67 24.01 2.09
C ASN A 2 -11.49 23.99 1.09
N ASN A 3 -10.33 24.54 1.47
CA ASN A 3 -9.12 24.59 0.66
C ASN A 3 -8.69 23.20 0.09
N ALA A 4 -9.04 22.14 0.78
CA ALA A 4 -8.72 20.76 0.37
C ALA A 4 -9.47 20.34 -0.91
N VAL A 5 -10.79 20.57 -0.98
CA VAL A 5 -11.60 20.20 -2.17
C VAL A 5 -11.32 21.14 -3.35
N ASN A 6 -10.93 22.40 -3.10
CA ASN A 6 -10.57 23.34 -4.16
C ASN A 6 -9.35 22.88 -4.95
N ILE A 7 -8.39 22.16 -4.31
CA ILE A 7 -7.24 21.54 -5.00
C ILE A 7 -7.70 20.54 -6.08
N LEU A 8 -8.78 19.80 -5.82
CA LEU A 8 -9.32 18.83 -6.78
C LEU A 8 -10.04 19.52 -7.96
N ARG A 9 -10.59 20.71 -7.73
CA ARG A 9 -11.44 21.43 -8.67
C ARG A 9 -10.67 22.39 -9.59
N GLU A 10 -9.70 23.15 -9.06
CA GLU A 10 -9.11 24.33 -9.70
C GLU A 10 -7.57 24.31 -9.68
N GLY A 11 -6.95 25.13 -10.51
CA GLY A 11 -5.51 25.33 -10.57
C GLY A 11 -4.75 24.39 -11.50
N SER A 12 -3.42 24.55 -11.53
CA SER A 12 -2.52 23.71 -12.34
C SER A 12 -2.52 22.27 -11.84
N MET A 13 -2.75 21.34 -12.74
CA MET A 13 -2.83 19.90 -12.43
C MET A 13 -1.53 19.38 -11.83
N MET A 14 -0.38 19.75 -12.37
CA MET A 14 0.93 19.35 -11.84
C MET A 14 1.14 19.82 -10.39
N LYS A 15 0.79 21.09 -10.08
CA LYS A 15 0.87 21.63 -8.71
C LYS A 15 -0.11 20.93 -7.76
N ALA A 16 -1.29 20.57 -8.24
CA ALA A 16 -2.28 19.87 -7.44
C ALA A 16 -1.82 18.44 -7.09
N LEU A 17 -1.32 17.67 -8.07
CA LEU A 17 -0.81 16.32 -7.88
C LEU A 17 0.42 16.28 -6.97
N THR A 18 1.37 17.22 -7.14
CA THR A 18 2.54 17.29 -6.24
C THR A 18 2.14 17.69 -4.82
N LYS A 19 1.19 18.62 -4.66
CA LYS A 19 0.66 19.02 -3.34
C LYS A 19 -0.09 17.90 -2.62
N LEU A 20 -0.71 16.99 -3.37
CA LEU A 20 -1.38 15.81 -2.83
C LEU A 20 -0.41 14.64 -2.61
N GLY A 21 0.49 14.38 -3.55
CA GLY A 21 1.37 13.22 -3.55
C GLY A 21 2.58 13.37 -2.63
N ILE A 22 3.30 14.50 -2.67
CA ILE A 22 4.55 14.67 -1.92
C ILE A 22 4.39 14.43 -0.40
N PRO A 23 3.35 14.96 0.29
CA PRO A 23 3.17 14.68 1.71
C PRO A 23 3.03 13.17 1.99
N ILE A 24 2.33 12.44 1.12
CA ILE A 24 2.13 10.99 1.27
C ILE A 24 3.44 10.24 0.99
N VAL A 25 4.21 10.65 -0.03
CA VAL A 25 5.55 10.09 -0.30
C VAL A 25 6.44 10.20 0.94
N ILE A 26 6.52 11.39 1.52
CA ILE A 26 7.31 11.64 2.74
C ILE A 26 6.83 10.76 3.88
N ALA A 27 5.52 10.67 4.10
CA ALA A 27 4.96 9.82 5.16
C ALA A 27 5.27 8.34 4.94
N MET A 28 5.22 7.84 3.70
CA MET A 28 5.54 6.44 3.37
C MET A 28 7.03 6.14 3.55
N LEU A 29 7.92 7.08 3.20
CA LEU A 29 9.35 6.93 3.43
C LEU A 29 9.67 6.94 4.93
N ILE A 30 9.07 7.84 5.72
CA ILE A 30 9.23 7.86 7.18
C ILE A 30 8.71 6.56 7.79
N MET A 31 7.58 6.03 7.29
CA MET A 31 7.03 4.75 7.72
C MET A 31 7.96 3.58 7.39
N ALA A 32 8.66 3.62 6.25
CA ALA A 32 9.66 2.62 5.92
C ALA A 32 10.87 2.69 6.87
N ILE A 33 11.32 3.89 7.22
CA ILE A 33 12.41 4.10 8.18
C ILE A 33 12.00 3.61 9.57
N TYR A 34 10.80 3.96 10.04
CA TYR A 34 10.35 3.52 11.35
C TYR A 34 10.27 1.99 11.46
N ASN A 35 9.82 1.28 10.42
CA ASN A 35 9.81 -0.18 10.42
C ASN A 35 11.21 -0.79 10.58
N VAL A 36 12.24 -0.14 10.03
CA VAL A 36 13.64 -0.56 10.22
C VAL A 36 14.08 -0.31 11.66
N VAL A 37 13.72 0.84 12.23
CA VAL A 37 14.07 1.21 13.62
C VAL A 37 13.39 0.29 14.62
N ASP A 38 12.10 -0.01 14.44
CA ASP A 38 11.35 -0.95 15.28
C ASP A 38 12.00 -2.34 15.26
N THR A 39 12.33 -2.85 14.06
CA THR A 39 13.05 -4.11 13.91
C THR A 39 14.42 -4.08 14.60
N PHE A 40 15.12 -2.97 14.54
CA PHE A 40 16.41 -2.80 15.20
C PHE A 40 16.31 -2.90 16.75
N TRP A 41 15.29 -2.28 17.34
CA TRP A 41 15.06 -2.38 18.78
C TRP A 41 14.71 -3.80 19.21
N VAL A 42 13.83 -4.48 18.47
CA VAL A 42 13.48 -5.88 18.76
C VAL A 42 14.69 -6.81 18.58
N ALA A 43 15.54 -6.56 17.56
CA ALA A 43 16.72 -7.39 17.31
C ALA A 43 17.75 -7.36 18.46
N ARG A 44 17.79 -6.30 19.24
CA ARG A 44 18.65 -6.19 20.43
C ARG A 44 18.19 -7.07 21.60
N LEU A 45 16.97 -7.56 21.59
CA LEU A 45 16.47 -8.51 22.61
C LEU A 45 16.98 -9.94 22.37
N GLY A 46 17.51 -10.23 21.17
CA GLY A 46 18.03 -11.54 20.79
C GLY A 46 17.30 -12.16 19.60
N THR A 47 17.76 -13.33 19.19
CA THR A 47 17.25 -14.02 17.98
C THR A 47 15.83 -14.58 18.17
N LEU A 48 15.52 -15.13 19.34
CA LEU A 48 14.22 -15.71 19.65
C LEU A 48 13.07 -14.67 19.58
N PRO A 49 13.21 -13.44 20.18
CA PRO A 49 12.26 -12.36 20.02
C PRO A 49 12.02 -11.96 18.57
N VAL A 50 13.07 -11.83 17.76
CA VAL A 50 12.94 -11.51 16.33
C VAL A 50 12.18 -12.59 15.57
N ALA A 51 12.45 -13.87 15.85
CA ALA A 51 11.75 -14.98 15.24
C ALA A 51 10.25 -14.96 15.61
N ALA A 52 9.93 -14.73 16.90
CA ALA A 52 8.56 -14.63 17.39
C ALA A 52 7.77 -13.50 16.70
N VAL A 53 8.35 -12.30 16.60
CA VAL A 53 7.73 -11.16 15.90
C VAL A 53 7.54 -11.45 14.41
N SER A 54 8.53 -12.09 13.78
CA SER A 54 8.49 -12.41 12.35
C SER A 54 7.38 -13.39 11.98
N VAL A 55 7.11 -14.39 12.84
CA VAL A 55 6.04 -15.37 12.64
C VAL A 55 4.64 -14.73 12.78
N VAL A 56 4.50 -13.72 13.64
CA VAL A 56 3.23 -12.99 13.84
C VAL A 56 2.95 -11.98 12.71
N PHE A 57 4.00 -11.43 12.07
CA PHE A 57 3.88 -10.33 11.10
C PHE A 57 2.88 -10.58 9.95
N PRO A 58 2.78 -11.79 9.33
CA PRO A 58 1.83 -12.04 8.25
C PRO A 58 0.36 -11.78 8.62
N ILE A 59 -0.01 -11.91 9.89
CA ILE A 59 -1.36 -11.59 10.38
C ILE A 59 -1.71 -10.13 10.06
N SER A 60 -0.75 -9.21 10.19
CA SER A 60 -0.97 -7.79 9.90
C SER A 60 -1.34 -7.50 8.45
N LEU A 61 -0.91 -8.33 7.50
CA LEU A 61 -1.19 -8.14 6.08
C LEU A 61 -2.66 -8.39 5.73
N LEU A 62 -3.31 -9.31 6.46
CA LEU A 62 -4.75 -9.54 6.35
C LEU A 62 -5.53 -8.29 6.80
N PHE A 63 -5.16 -7.74 7.95
CA PHE A 63 -5.77 -6.51 8.50
C PHE A 63 -5.53 -5.30 7.58
N LEU A 64 -4.34 -5.18 7.02
CA LEU A 64 -4.02 -4.15 6.02
C LEU A 64 -4.93 -4.28 4.79
N GLY A 65 -5.12 -5.51 4.29
CA GLY A 65 -6.01 -5.79 3.15
C GLY A 65 -7.45 -5.35 3.42
N ILE A 66 -7.99 -5.61 4.62
CA ILE A 66 -9.31 -5.18 5.04
C ILE A 66 -9.39 -3.64 5.07
N GLY A 67 -8.40 -2.98 5.68
CA GLY A 67 -8.32 -1.52 5.74
C GLY A 67 -8.26 -0.88 4.36
N LEU A 68 -7.50 -1.46 3.43
CA LEU A 68 -7.42 -1.01 2.05
C LEU A 68 -8.73 -1.26 1.29
N MET A 69 -9.39 -2.40 1.49
CA MET A 69 -10.66 -2.72 0.83
C MET A 69 -11.72 -1.66 1.14
N PHE A 70 -11.96 -1.33 2.39
CA PHE A 70 -12.94 -0.32 2.78
C PHE A 70 -12.44 1.11 2.60
N GLY A 71 -11.17 1.37 2.92
CA GLY A 71 -10.57 2.70 2.82
C GLY A 71 -10.46 3.19 1.37
N VAL A 72 -9.90 2.38 0.49
CA VAL A 72 -9.73 2.73 -0.93
C VAL A 72 -11.06 2.64 -1.66
N GLY A 73 -11.86 1.57 -1.43
CA GLY A 73 -13.18 1.42 -2.04
C GLY A 73 -14.12 2.58 -1.69
N GLY A 74 -14.20 2.93 -0.41
CA GLY A 74 -14.97 4.09 0.06
C GLY A 74 -14.39 5.43 -0.41
N GLY A 75 -13.06 5.59 -0.34
CA GLY A 75 -12.40 6.81 -0.76
C GLY A 75 -12.61 7.16 -2.25
N VAL A 76 -12.51 6.17 -3.12
CA VAL A 76 -12.83 6.34 -4.55
C VAL A 76 -14.28 6.74 -4.75
N TYR A 77 -15.20 6.09 -4.06
CA TYR A 77 -16.62 6.41 -4.17
C TYR A 77 -16.91 7.82 -3.65
N ILE A 78 -16.32 8.22 -2.51
CA ILE A 78 -16.40 9.57 -1.94
C ILE A 78 -15.90 10.61 -2.94
N SER A 79 -14.72 10.42 -3.54
CA SER A 79 -14.16 11.38 -4.51
C SER A 79 -15.10 11.63 -5.69
N ARG A 80 -15.72 10.57 -6.22
CA ARG A 80 -16.71 10.66 -7.30
C ARG A 80 -17.98 11.39 -6.87
N LEU A 81 -18.49 11.09 -5.67
CA LEU A 81 -19.67 11.77 -5.13
C LEU A 81 -19.42 13.25 -4.86
N LEU A 82 -18.22 13.61 -4.42
CA LEU A 82 -17.80 15.01 -4.24
C LEU A 82 -17.76 15.75 -5.59
N GLY A 83 -17.26 15.10 -6.65
CA GLY A 83 -17.30 15.63 -8.01
C GLY A 83 -18.74 15.84 -8.51
N ALA A 84 -19.62 14.89 -8.23
CA ALA A 84 -21.06 14.95 -8.54
C ALA A 84 -21.86 15.87 -7.58
N LYS A 85 -21.20 16.58 -6.66
CA LYS A 85 -21.80 17.46 -5.63
C LYS A 85 -22.74 16.75 -4.63
N GLN A 86 -22.68 15.42 -4.50
CA GLN A 86 -23.49 14.61 -3.60
C GLN A 86 -22.81 14.46 -2.21
N VAL A 87 -22.65 15.57 -1.49
CA VAL A 87 -21.88 15.64 -0.24
C VAL A 87 -22.47 14.77 0.87
N VAL A 88 -23.80 14.77 1.04
CA VAL A 88 -24.49 13.97 2.07
C VAL A 88 -24.21 12.49 1.88
N LYS A 89 -24.35 12.00 0.64
CA LYS A 89 -24.06 10.59 0.33
C LYS A 89 -22.59 10.24 0.51
N ALA A 90 -21.68 11.18 0.23
CA ALA A 90 -20.25 11.00 0.51
C ALA A 90 -19.98 10.80 2.02
N GLY A 91 -20.68 11.53 2.91
CA GLY A 91 -20.62 11.34 4.35
C GLY A 91 -21.14 9.96 4.80
N GLN A 92 -22.24 9.50 4.18
CA GLN A 92 -22.78 8.15 4.41
C GLN A 92 -21.76 7.06 4.04
N VAL A 93 -21.13 7.19 2.84
CA VAL A 93 -20.10 6.25 2.39
C VAL A 93 -18.90 6.24 3.33
N ALA A 94 -18.46 7.41 3.83
CA ALA A 94 -17.37 7.51 4.80
C ALA A 94 -17.69 6.74 6.09
N SER A 95 -18.89 6.96 6.64
CA SER A 95 -19.35 6.30 7.87
C SER A 95 -19.42 4.77 7.69
N VAL A 96 -20.03 4.29 6.59
CA VAL A 96 -20.08 2.85 6.28
C VAL A 96 -18.67 2.27 6.18
N SER A 97 -17.77 2.92 5.45
CA SER A 97 -16.40 2.41 5.25
C SER A 97 -15.64 2.28 6.57
N VAL A 98 -15.71 3.30 7.44
CA VAL A 98 -15.00 3.31 8.73
C VAL A 98 -15.60 2.28 9.69
N ILE A 99 -16.92 2.29 9.87
CA ILE A 99 -17.60 1.41 10.82
C ILE A 99 -17.48 -0.05 10.39
N THR A 100 -17.68 -0.35 9.12
CA THR A 100 -17.61 -1.73 8.63
C THR A 100 -16.19 -2.27 8.66
N SER A 101 -15.18 -1.43 8.34
CA SER A 101 -13.78 -1.84 8.46
C SER A 101 -13.41 -2.18 9.91
N LEU A 102 -13.92 -1.40 10.88
CA LEU A 102 -13.71 -1.66 12.31
C LEU A 102 -14.41 -2.93 12.77
N ILE A 103 -15.70 -3.12 12.42
CA ILE A 103 -16.46 -4.32 12.82
C ILE A 103 -15.81 -5.57 12.25
N LEU A 104 -15.44 -5.56 10.96
CA LEU A 104 -14.79 -6.71 10.33
C LEU A 104 -13.40 -6.96 10.94
N ALA A 105 -12.63 -5.91 11.24
CA ALA A 105 -11.34 -6.06 11.90
C ALA A 105 -11.47 -6.65 13.30
N ILE A 106 -12.47 -6.23 14.09
CA ILE A 106 -12.76 -6.82 15.41
C ILE A 106 -13.15 -8.30 15.26
N PHE A 107 -14.03 -8.62 14.31
CA PHE A 107 -14.43 -10.01 14.07
C PHE A 107 -13.24 -10.88 13.72
N VAL A 108 -12.39 -10.43 12.78
CA VAL A 108 -11.17 -11.17 12.38
C VAL A 108 -10.20 -11.25 13.57
N ALA A 109 -10.07 -10.22 14.39
CA ALA A 109 -9.23 -10.23 15.58
C ALA A 109 -9.70 -11.27 16.61
N LEU A 110 -11.01 -11.39 16.83
CA LEU A 110 -11.57 -12.42 17.71
C LEU A 110 -11.27 -13.82 17.20
N VAL A 111 -11.46 -14.05 15.89
CA VAL A 111 -11.13 -15.35 15.28
C VAL A 111 -9.63 -15.63 15.36
N CYS A 112 -8.76 -14.68 15.00
CA CYS A 112 -7.32 -14.85 15.09
C CYS A 112 -6.85 -15.10 16.53
N ASN A 113 -7.42 -14.42 17.53
CA ASN A 113 -7.07 -14.66 18.95
C ASN A 113 -7.56 -16.01 19.46
N ALA A 114 -8.73 -16.47 19.02
CA ALA A 114 -9.26 -17.79 19.40
C ALA A 114 -8.40 -18.95 18.89
N PHE A 115 -7.85 -18.83 17.69
CA PHE A 115 -7.04 -19.85 17.02
C PHE A 115 -5.55 -19.46 16.93
N LEU A 116 -5.09 -18.52 17.77
CA LEU A 116 -3.73 -17.97 17.65
C LEU A 116 -2.63 -19.02 17.74
N PRO A 117 -2.64 -19.97 18.70
CA PRO A 117 -1.60 -21.02 18.77
C PRO A 117 -1.53 -21.85 17.48
N ASP A 118 -2.69 -22.27 16.95
CA ASP A 118 -2.76 -23.07 15.72
C ASP A 118 -2.26 -22.29 14.50
N ILE A 119 -2.60 -21.01 14.42
CA ILE A 119 -2.13 -20.11 13.36
C ILE A 119 -0.61 -19.96 13.43
N LEU A 120 -0.05 -19.77 14.62
CA LEU A 120 1.39 -19.60 14.81
C LEU A 120 2.16 -20.90 14.46
N LEU A 121 1.65 -22.06 14.87
CA LEU A 121 2.22 -23.37 14.49
C LEU A 121 2.17 -23.56 12.96
N PHE A 122 1.04 -23.25 12.32
CA PHE A 122 0.92 -23.29 10.86
C PHE A 122 1.91 -22.35 10.15
N MET A 123 2.21 -21.20 10.75
CA MET A 123 3.19 -20.24 10.26
C MET A 123 4.64 -20.60 10.54
N GLY A 124 4.89 -21.70 11.25
CA GLY A 124 6.24 -22.23 11.50
C GLY A 124 6.81 -21.87 12.88
N ALA A 125 5.97 -21.52 13.85
CA ALA A 125 6.41 -21.39 15.24
C ALA A 125 6.84 -22.76 15.78
N ASN A 126 7.94 -22.78 16.53
CA ASN A 126 8.41 -23.97 17.26
C ASN A 126 8.08 -23.84 18.76
N GLU A 127 8.29 -24.93 19.53
CA GLU A 127 7.98 -24.99 20.95
C GLU A 127 8.72 -23.93 21.78
N GLU A 128 9.93 -23.54 21.36
CA GLU A 128 10.74 -22.56 22.10
C GLU A 128 10.20 -21.13 21.99
N MET A 129 9.63 -20.75 20.83
CA MET A 129 9.18 -19.38 20.58
C MET A 129 7.67 -19.18 20.69
N ILE A 130 6.87 -20.26 20.75
CA ILE A 130 5.41 -20.17 20.67
C ILE A 130 4.82 -19.32 21.80
N SER A 131 5.30 -19.51 23.04
CA SER A 131 4.82 -18.72 24.19
C SER A 131 5.08 -17.23 24.02
N LEU A 132 6.28 -16.87 23.51
CA LEU A 132 6.65 -15.47 23.26
C LEU A 132 5.89 -14.90 22.06
N ALA A 133 5.70 -15.70 21.01
CA ALA A 133 4.93 -15.31 19.82
C ALA A 133 3.44 -15.14 20.15
N GLU A 134 2.90 -15.93 21.07
CA GLU A 134 1.51 -15.83 21.51
C GLU A 134 1.26 -14.56 22.35
N SER A 135 2.11 -14.28 23.35
CA SER A 135 1.95 -13.08 24.17
C SER A 135 2.11 -11.79 23.34
N TYR A 136 3.12 -11.73 22.47
CA TYR A 136 3.25 -10.62 21.51
C TYR A 136 2.07 -10.56 20.53
N GLY A 137 1.68 -11.72 19.96
CA GLY A 137 0.65 -11.81 18.93
C GLY A 137 -0.72 -11.32 19.40
N ARG A 138 -1.12 -11.63 20.63
CA ARG A 138 -2.39 -11.15 21.22
C ARG A 138 -2.45 -9.63 21.25
N LEU A 139 -1.41 -8.97 21.70
CA LEU A 139 -1.32 -7.50 21.72
C LEU A 139 -1.21 -6.92 20.31
N PHE A 140 -0.39 -7.57 19.45
CA PHE A 140 -0.20 -7.12 18.08
C PHE A 140 -1.50 -7.18 17.26
N ILE A 141 -2.37 -8.17 17.46
CA ILE A 141 -3.69 -8.26 16.81
C ILE A 141 -4.56 -7.06 17.22
N ILE A 142 -4.54 -6.62 18.48
CA ILE A 142 -5.24 -5.41 18.92
C ILE A 142 -4.71 -4.20 18.15
N SER A 143 -3.39 -4.08 18.03
CA SER A 143 -2.80 -3.01 17.23
C SER A 143 -3.24 -3.05 15.76
N CYS A 144 -3.42 -4.25 15.19
CA CYS A 144 -3.87 -4.43 13.81
C CYS A 144 -5.31 -3.96 13.59
N VAL A 145 -6.21 -4.14 14.57
CA VAL A 145 -7.57 -3.57 14.51
C VAL A 145 -7.51 -2.04 14.37
N ILE A 146 -6.73 -1.38 15.22
CA ILE A 146 -6.55 0.07 15.17
C ILE A 146 -5.87 0.49 13.87
N GLY A 147 -4.90 -0.30 13.40
CA GLY A 147 -4.22 -0.11 12.13
C GLY A 147 -5.17 -0.16 10.93
N THR A 148 -6.11 -1.12 10.91
CA THR A 148 -7.17 -1.21 9.89
C THR A 148 -8.01 0.07 9.83
N LEU A 149 -8.41 0.55 11.01
CA LEU A 149 -9.16 1.80 11.14
C LEU A 149 -8.35 3.00 10.60
N ASN A 150 -7.07 3.08 10.95
CA ASN A 150 -6.17 4.13 10.46
C ASN A 150 -6.02 4.11 8.95
N VAL A 151 -5.86 2.94 8.34
CA VAL A 151 -5.77 2.79 6.88
C VAL A 151 -7.08 3.23 6.22
N SER A 152 -8.23 2.84 6.75
CA SER A 152 -9.54 3.23 6.23
C SER A 152 -9.73 4.75 6.30
N MET A 153 -9.54 5.35 7.49
CA MET A 153 -9.67 6.80 7.69
C MET A 153 -8.68 7.60 6.85
N SER A 154 -7.43 7.18 6.76
CA SER A 154 -6.39 7.81 5.93
C SER A 154 -6.85 7.96 4.48
N ASN A 155 -7.35 6.88 3.87
CA ASN A 155 -7.82 6.90 2.48
C ASN A 155 -9.07 7.78 2.30
N ILE A 156 -9.99 7.80 3.27
CA ILE A 156 -11.15 8.70 3.25
C ILE A 156 -10.73 10.17 3.35
N ILE A 157 -9.76 10.49 4.19
CA ILE A 157 -9.23 11.85 4.33
C ILE A 157 -8.52 12.30 3.04
N VAL A 158 -7.71 11.42 2.45
CA VAL A 158 -7.03 11.68 1.17
C VAL A 158 -8.05 11.89 0.04
N SER A 159 -9.14 11.13 0.03
CA SER A 159 -10.19 11.22 -0.99
C SER A 159 -10.89 12.59 -1.06
N GLN A 160 -10.81 13.35 0.03
CA GLN A 160 -11.32 14.73 0.13
C GLN A 160 -10.27 15.79 -0.26
N GLY A 161 -9.06 15.37 -0.70
CA GLY A 161 -7.95 16.28 -1.02
C GLY A 161 -7.11 16.67 0.20
N ALA A 162 -7.34 16.12 1.39
CA ALA A 162 -6.65 16.46 2.63
C ALA A 162 -5.41 15.58 2.91
N SER A 163 -4.61 15.31 1.88
CA SER A 163 -3.43 14.43 1.98
C SER A 163 -2.39 14.91 3.01
N LYS A 164 -2.24 16.22 3.21
CA LYS A 164 -1.36 16.76 4.26
C LYS A 164 -1.76 16.31 5.66
N THR A 165 -3.07 16.32 5.98
CA THR A 165 -3.57 15.86 7.28
C THR A 165 -3.31 14.36 7.45
N SER A 166 -3.58 13.57 6.41
CA SER A 166 -3.30 12.14 6.45
C SER A 166 -1.81 11.86 6.66
N ALA A 167 -0.94 12.51 5.91
CA ALA A 167 0.50 12.37 6.01
C ALA A 167 1.04 12.82 7.39
N SER A 168 0.60 13.98 7.88
CA SER A 168 1.03 14.47 9.20
C SER A 168 0.67 13.52 10.34
N ALA A 169 -0.54 12.94 10.31
CA ALA A 169 -0.95 11.97 11.32
C ALA A 169 -0.10 10.69 11.25
N MET A 170 0.21 10.19 10.05
CA MET A 170 1.11 9.03 9.86
C MET A 170 2.51 9.33 10.39
N ILE A 171 3.07 10.51 10.08
CA ILE A 171 4.40 10.93 10.54
C ILE A 171 4.44 11.05 12.06
N ILE A 172 3.45 11.72 12.66
CA ILE A 172 3.36 11.86 14.13
C ILE A 172 3.26 10.48 14.79
N GLY A 173 2.41 9.59 14.28
CA GLY A 173 2.32 8.22 14.78
C GLY A 173 3.65 7.47 14.70
N SER A 174 4.36 7.58 13.57
CA SER A 174 5.68 6.94 13.41
C SER A 174 6.72 7.49 14.39
N ILE A 175 6.75 8.81 14.61
CA ILE A 175 7.67 9.44 15.59
C ILE A 175 7.33 8.98 17.02
N VAL A 176 6.05 8.94 17.37
CA VAL A 176 5.60 8.45 18.69
C VAL A 176 6.02 7.00 18.90
N ASN A 177 5.85 6.14 17.89
CA ASN A 177 6.28 4.74 17.97
C ASN A 177 7.79 4.63 18.23
N VAL A 178 8.62 5.27 17.39
CA VAL A 178 10.10 5.28 17.55
C VAL A 178 10.54 5.75 18.92
N ALA A 179 9.83 6.72 19.52
CA ALA A 179 10.15 7.24 20.86
C ALA A 179 9.69 6.27 21.97
N LEU A 180 8.57 5.59 21.80
CA LEU A 180 8.00 4.68 22.81
C LEU A 180 8.69 3.30 22.81
N ASP A 181 9.20 2.83 21.67
CA ASP A 181 9.85 1.52 21.58
C ASP A 181 10.96 1.34 22.62
N PRO A 182 12.02 2.17 22.69
CA PRO A 182 13.08 2.00 23.68
C PRO A 182 12.58 2.17 25.12
N LEU A 183 11.57 3.02 25.34
CA LEU A 183 10.98 3.23 26.66
C LEU A 183 10.30 1.97 27.19
N PHE A 184 9.45 1.33 26.36
CA PHE A 184 8.68 0.15 26.78
C PHE A 184 9.51 -1.11 26.74
N ILE A 185 10.37 -1.27 25.74
CA ILE A 185 11.20 -2.46 25.58
C ILE A 185 12.24 -2.56 26.70
N TYR A 186 12.98 -1.47 26.95
CA TYR A 186 14.16 -1.48 27.84
C TYR A 186 13.92 -0.80 29.19
N THR A 187 13.34 0.40 29.23
CA THR A 187 13.18 1.15 30.50
C THR A 187 12.14 0.48 31.40
N PHE A 188 11.03 0.02 30.81
CA PHE A 188 10.00 -0.73 31.56
C PHE A 188 10.23 -2.24 31.56
N ASN A 189 11.24 -2.74 30.82
CA ASN A 189 11.57 -4.17 30.71
C ASN A 189 10.41 -5.04 30.23
N TRP A 190 9.54 -4.52 29.35
CA TRP A 190 8.41 -5.29 28.81
C TRP A 190 8.82 -6.14 27.59
N GLY A 191 10.09 -6.08 27.15
CA GLY A 191 10.58 -6.88 26.04
C GLY A 191 9.76 -6.70 24.76
N VAL A 192 9.41 -7.82 24.07
CA VAL A 192 8.62 -7.77 22.80
C VAL A 192 7.20 -7.25 23.00
N GLU A 193 6.60 -7.46 24.16
CA GLU A 193 5.27 -6.91 24.47
C GLU A 193 5.32 -5.38 24.51
N GLY A 194 6.47 -4.81 24.95
CA GLY A 194 6.70 -3.36 24.92
C GLY A 194 6.62 -2.79 23.51
N ALA A 195 7.20 -3.46 22.51
CA ALA A 195 7.06 -3.06 21.10
C ALA A 195 5.60 -3.08 20.63
N ALA A 196 4.82 -4.11 21.03
CA ALA A 196 3.40 -4.17 20.71
C ALA A 196 2.61 -3.01 21.33
N TRP A 197 2.87 -2.66 22.60
CA TRP A 197 2.25 -1.52 23.27
C TRP A 197 2.63 -0.19 22.65
N ALA A 198 3.89 0.02 22.28
CA ALA A 198 4.33 1.21 21.55
C ALA A 198 3.57 1.38 20.23
N THR A 199 3.39 0.27 19.51
CA THR A 199 2.59 0.24 18.27
C THR A 199 1.12 0.56 18.52
N ILE A 200 0.49 0.02 19.58
CA ILE A 200 -0.90 0.32 19.95
C ILE A 200 -1.06 1.82 20.21
N LEU A 201 -0.22 2.39 21.08
CA LEU A 201 -0.33 3.80 21.46
C LEU A 201 -0.08 4.75 20.31
N SER A 202 0.92 4.49 19.47
CA SER A 202 1.20 5.28 18.28
C SER A 202 0.02 5.27 17.29
N ARG A 203 -0.62 4.12 17.11
CA ARG A 203 -1.82 3.98 16.28
C ARG A 203 -3.04 4.69 16.88
N ILE A 204 -3.20 4.70 18.20
CA ILE A 204 -4.25 5.47 18.90
C ILE A 204 -4.04 6.96 18.65
N VAL A 205 -2.82 7.47 18.76
CA VAL A 205 -2.51 8.90 18.49
C VAL A 205 -2.90 9.25 17.05
N THR A 206 -2.52 8.41 16.08
CA THR A 206 -2.90 8.58 14.67
C THR A 206 -4.42 8.59 14.48
N THR A 207 -5.13 7.65 15.12
CA THR A 207 -6.59 7.56 15.10
C THR A 207 -7.23 8.83 15.65
N ALA A 208 -6.74 9.34 16.79
CA ALA A 208 -7.27 10.55 17.41
C ALA A 208 -7.16 11.77 16.49
N ILE A 209 -6.04 11.92 15.76
CA ILE A 209 -5.86 12.99 14.77
C ILE A 209 -6.87 12.84 13.63
N TYR A 210 -7.08 11.62 13.12
CA TYR A 210 -8.05 11.36 12.07
C TYR A 210 -9.50 11.61 12.51
N ILE A 211 -9.89 11.15 13.69
CA ILE A 211 -11.22 11.41 14.26
C ILE A 211 -11.43 12.91 14.41
N ARG A 212 -10.46 13.63 15.01
CA ARG A 212 -10.53 15.10 15.17
C ARG A 212 -10.73 15.80 13.81
N PHE A 213 -10.10 15.31 12.73
CA PHE A 213 -10.30 15.88 11.41
C PHE A 213 -11.71 15.58 10.88
N LEU A 214 -12.16 14.32 10.94
CA LEU A 214 -13.45 13.89 10.38
C LEU A 214 -14.68 14.40 11.17
N THR A 215 -14.50 14.83 12.42
CA THR A 215 -15.58 15.41 13.25
C THR A 215 -15.67 16.93 13.20
N LYS A 216 -14.70 17.62 12.55
CA LYS A 216 -14.78 19.08 12.40
C LYS A 216 -15.93 19.49 11.52
N ALA A 217 -16.73 20.45 11.97
CA ALA A 217 -17.88 21.01 11.23
C ALA A 217 -17.52 21.61 9.85
N GLU A 218 -16.28 22.04 9.68
CA GLU A 218 -15.77 22.62 8.43
C GLU A 218 -15.45 21.57 7.35
N VAL A 219 -15.40 20.28 7.71
CA VAL A 219 -15.10 19.19 6.79
C VAL A 219 -16.35 18.81 6.01
N LYS A 220 -16.25 18.78 4.66
CA LYS A 220 -17.41 18.46 3.81
C LYS A 220 -17.95 17.06 4.01
N VAL A 221 -17.09 16.09 4.30
CA VAL A 221 -17.44 14.69 4.49
C VAL A 221 -17.13 14.33 5.94
N SER A 222 -18.12 14.48 6.81
CA SER A 222 -18.07 14.06 8.21
C SER A 222 -18.72 12.69 8.38
N LEU A 223 -18.35 12.03 9.50
CA LEU A 223 -19.03 10.81 9.91
C LEU A 223 -20.45 11.16 10.40
N ALA A 224 -21.45 10.45 9.87
CA ALA A 224 -22.84 10.63 10.24
C ALA A 224 -23.47 9.27 10.57
N LEU A 225 -24.29 9.24 11.62
CA LEU A 225 -25.12 8.07 11.93
C LEU A 225 -26.31 8.04 10.97
N PHE A 226 -26.48 6.92 10.27
CA PHE A 226 -27.63 6.67 9.40
C PHE A 226 -27.80 5.16 9.18
N ALA A 227 -28.97 4.74 8.69
CA ALA A 227 -29.22 3.36 8.31
C ALA A 227 -28.59 3.07 6.92
N PRO A 228 -27.54 2.23 6.83
CA PRO A 228 -26.86 1.98 5.57
C PRO A 228 -27.71 1.10 4.64
N THR A 229 -27.71 1.42 3.35
CA THR A 229 -28.33 0.58 2.32
C THR A 229 -27.32 -0.45 1.76
N ILE A 230 -27.79 -1.64 1.42
CA ILE A 230 -26.95 -2.71 0.85
C ILE A 230 -26.21 -2.27 -0.42
N ARG A 231 -26.77 -1.33 -1.15
CA ARG A 231 -26.16 -0.76 -2.36
C ARG A 231 -24.86 -0.02 -2.07
N ILE A 232 -24.78 0.69 -0.95
CA ILE A 232 -23.54 1.39 -0.55
C ILE A 232 -22.44 0.38 -0.25
N TYR A 233 -22.76 -0.70 0.46
CA TYR A 233 -21.80 -1.79 0.71
C TYR A 233 -21.31 -2.43 -0.59
N ALA A 234 -22.24 -2.77 -1.49
CA ALA A 234 -21.90 -3.37 -2.77
C ALA A 234 -20.96 -2.49 -3.61
N ASP A 235 -21.21 -1.18 -3.67
CA ASP A 235 -20.38 -0.22 -4.41
C ASP A 235 -18.96 -0.10 -3.79
N ILE A 236 -18.85 -0.07 -2.46
CA ILE A 236 -17.56 0.00 -1.74
C ILE A 236 -16.77 -1.30 -1.98
N ILE A 237 -17.39 -2.45 -1.73
CA ILE A 237 -16.73 -3.75 -1.84
C ILE A 237 -16.31 -4.01 -3.29
N LYS A 238 -17.18 -3.74 -4.27
CA LYS A 238 -16.89 -3.92 -5.69
C LYS A 238 -15.59 -3.24 -6.13
N ILE A 239 -15.34 -2.04 -5.62
CA ILE A 239 -14.11 -1.29 -5.94
C ILE A 239 -12.94 -1.79 -5.07
N GLY A 240 -13.19 -1.93 -3.77
CA GLY A 240 -12.15 -2.21 -2.79
C GLY A 240 -11.61 -3.63 -2.78
N ILE A 241 -12.40 -4.60 -3.26
CA ILE A 241 -11.99 -6.01 -3.31
C ILE A 241 -10.71 -6.22 -4.14
N SER A 242 -10.48 -5.36 -5.15
CA SER A 242 -9.25 -5.39 -5.95
C SER A 242 -8.00 -5.09 -5.12
N MET A 243 -8.13 -4.26 -4.07
CA MET A 243 -7.01 -3.94 -3.17
C MET A 243 -6.70 -5.09 -2.20
N LEU A 244 -7.73 -5.77 -1.71
CA LEU A 244 -7.56 -6.97 -0.89
C LEU A 244 -6.81 -8.06 -1.69
N PHE A 245 -7.28 -8.35 -2.91
CA PHE A 245 -6.61 -9.33 -3.78
C PHE A 245 -5.18 -8.92 -4.13
N LEU A 246 -4.93 -7.64 -4.43
CA LEU A 246 -3.58 -7.14 -4.67
C LEU A 246 -2.66 -7.44 -3.48
N GLN A 247 -3.11 -7.15 -2.25
CA GLN A 247 -2.33 -7.37 -1.04
C GLN A 247 -2.05 -8.85 -0.78
N LEU A 248 -3.06 -9.71 -0.94
CA LEU A 248 -2.90 -11.16 -0.76
C LEU A 248 -1.95 -11.76 -1.80
N LEU A 249 -2.11 -11.39 -3.07
CA LEU A 249 -1.25 -11.86 -4.15
C LEU A 249 0.19 -11.35 -4.01
N GLN A 250 0.38 -10.12 -3.58
CA GLN A 250 1.71 -9.57 -3.31
C GLN A 250 2.43 -10.37 -2.21
N THR A 251 1.72 -10.68 -1.12
CA THR A 251 2.26 -11.51 -0.03
C THR A 251 2.61 -12.91 -0.51
N LEU A 252 1.70 -13.55 -1.25
CA LEU A 252 1.93 -14.88 -1.83
C LEU A 252 3.14 -14.86 -2.79
N SER A 253 3.25 -13.85 -3.64
CA SER A 253 4.36 -13.72 -4.59
C SER A 253 5.71 -13.58 -3.91
N ILE A 254 5.80 -12.77 -2.85
CA ILE A 254 7.03 -12.63 -2.04
C ILE A 254 7.38 -13.97 -1.37
N SER A 255 6.39 -14.68 -0.82
CA SER A 255 6.61 -15.98 -0.20
C SER A 255 7.10 -17.03 -1.21
N LEU A 256 6.51 -17.07 -2.42
CA LEU A 256 6.94 -17.96 -3.49
C LEU A 256 8.35 -17.64 -3.97
N LEU A 257 8.67 -16.35 -4.11
CA LEU A 257 10.01 -15.89 -4.49
C LEU A 257 11.06 -16.34 -3.47
N GLN A 258 10.80 -16.15 -2.18
CA GLN A 258 11.69 -16.58 -1.10
C GLN A 258 11.84 -18.12 -1.08
N LYS A 259 10.72 -18.87 -1.18
CA LYS A 259 10.73 -20.32 -1.25
C LYS A 259 11.53 -20.85 -2.44
N ALA A 260 11.44 -20.20 -3.59
CA ALA A 260 12.24 -20.54 -4.76
C ALA A 260 13.75 -20.27 -4.54
N ALA A 261 14.08 -19.13 -3.89
CA ALA A 261 15.47 -18.76 -3.58
C ALA A 261 16.13 -19.73 -2.57
N VAL A 262 15.39 -20.28 -1.60
CA VAL A 262 15.91 -21.23 -0.59
C VAL A 262 16.61 -22.43 -1.22
N LYS A 263 16.16 -22.89 -2.40
CA LYS A 263 16.78 -24.03 -3.11
C LYS A 263 18.22 -23.76 -3.55
N TYR A 264 18.63 -22.49 -3.61
CA TYR A 264 19.94 -22.04 -4.12
C TYR A 264 20.86 -21.50 -3.01
N GLY A 265 20.53 -21.76 -1.75
CA GLY A 265 21.36 -21.44 -0.59
C GLY A 265 20.93 -20.18 0.16
N ALA A 266 21.55 -19.98 1.32
CA ALA A 266 21.28 -18.84 2.19
C ALA A 266 21.66 -17.51 1.55
N GLU A 267 22.71 -17.49 0.74
CA GLU A 267 23.23 -16.34 0.02
C GLU A 267 22.19 -15.80 -1.00
N ALA A 268 21.51 -16.71 -1.69
CA ALA A 268 20.44 -16.35 -2.64
C ALA A 268 19.22 -15.75 -1.90
N VAL A 269 18.84 -16.30 -0.77
CA VAL A 269 17.74 -15.76 0.06
C VAL A 269 18.09 -14.37 0.60
N ALA A 270 19.31 -14.19 1.10
CA ALA A 270 19.79 -12.91 1.58
C ALA A 270 19.82 -11.86 0.44
N ALA A 271 20.35 -12.22 -0.73
CA ALA A 271 20.41 -11.36 -1.90
C ALA A 271 19.01 -10.91 -2.34
N VAL A 272 18.05 -11.83 -2.48
CA VAL A 272 16.65 -11.51 -2.82
C VAL A 272 16.02 -10.61 -1.76
N GLY A 273 16.26 -10.86 -0.47
CA GLY A 273 15.78 -10.02 0.62
C GLY A 273 16.27 -8.57 0.55
N ILE A 274 17.56 -8.36 0.23
CA ILE A 274 18.15 -7.03 0.03
C ILE A 274 17.49 -6.32 -1.15
N VAL A 275 17.36 -7.01 -2.29
CA VAL A 275 16.74 -6.46 -3.50
C VAL A 275 15.30 -6.03 -3.24
N LEU A 276 14.50 -6.87 -2.55
CA LEU A 276 13.14 -6.53 -2.19
C LEU A 276 13.04 -5.25 -1.34
N LYS A 277 13.96 -5.06 -0.38
CA LYS A 277 14.00 -3.83 0.44
C LYS A 277 14.27 -2.59 -0.41
N ILE A 278 15.25 -2.66 -1.32
CA ILE A 278 15.61 -1.54 -2.20
C ILE A 278 14.46 -1.21 -3.16
N VAL A 279 13.89 -2.21 -3.82
CA VAL A 279 12.74 -2.03 -4.73
C VAL A 279 11.54 -1.47 -3.99
N THR A 280 11.27 -1.90 -2.75
CA THR A 280 10.17 -1.39 -1.94
C THR A 280 10.28 0.11 -1.65
N LEU A 281 11.49 0.65 -1.44
CA LEU A 281 11.69 2.09 -1.28
C LEU A 281 11.22 2.87 -2.53
N GLY A 282 11.61 2.42 -3.73
CA GLY A 282 11.16 3.04 -4.97
C GLY A 282 9.65 2.91 -5.19
N THR A 283 9.08 1.74 -4.89
CA THR A 283 7.62 1.52 -5.04
C THR A 283 6.80 2.39 -4.09
N ASN A 284 7.27 2.65 -2.88
CA ASN A 284 6.61 3.54 -1.92
C ASN A 284 6.47 4.96 -2.45
N VAL A 285 7.49 5.47 -3.16
CA VAL A 285 7.42 6.80 -3.79
C VAL A 285 6.36 6.83 -4.88
N VAL A 286 6.32 5.82 -5.76
CA VAL A 286 5.29 5.71 -6.81
C VAL A 286 3.89 5.62 -6.19
N PHE A 287 3.71 4.78 -5.17
CA PHE A 287 2.43 4.69 -4.45
C PHE A 287 1.99 6.02 -3.83
N GLY A 288 2.92 6.79 -3.28
CA GLY A 288 2.62 8.11 -2.74
C GLY A 288 2.05 9.07 -3.80
N PHE A 289 2.67 9.13 -4.99
CA PHE A 289 2.17 9.94 -6.10
C PHE A 289 0.82 9.46 -6.62
N VAL A 290 0.66 8.15 -6.79
CA VAL A 290 -0.57 7.53 -7.30
C VAL A 290 -1.74 7.70 -6.31
N LYS A 291 -1.48 7.72 -5.00
CA LYS A 291 -2.49 8.12 -4.00
C LYS A 291 -2.98 9.56 -4.18
N GLY A 292 -2.17 10.45 -4.73
CA GLY A 292 -2.59 11.80 -5.11
C GLY A 292 -3.48 11.82 -6.36
N LEU A 293 -3.21 10.95 -7.33
CA LEU A 293 -4.03 10.81 -8.54
C LEU A 293 -5.44 10.29 -8.22
N GLN A 294 -5.57 9.34 -7.30
CA GLN A 294 -6.84 8.67 -6.99
C GLN A 294 -8.00 9.64 -6.72
N PRO A 295 -7.91 10.59 -5.76
CA PRO A 295 -8.98 11.56 -5.52
C PRO A 295 -9.17 12.54 -6.68
N MET A 296 -8.09 12.91 -7.37
CA MET A 296 -8.14 13.83 -8.50
C MET A 296 -8.92 13.22 -9.68
N ALA A 297 -8.61 11.97 -10.04
CA ALA A 297 -9.28 11.25 -11.11
C ALA A 297 -10.75 10.96 -10.74
N GLY A 298 -11.02 10.52 -9.52
CA GLY A 298 -12.38 10.24 -9.05
C GLY A 298 -13.27 11.49 -9.05
N TYR A 299 -12.75 12.60 -8.53
CA TYR A 299 -13.47 13.88 -8.50
C TYR A 299 -13.81 14.40 -9.91
N ASN A 300 -12.82 14.49 -10.80
CA ASN A 300 -13.01 15.03 -12.15
C ASN A 300 -13.91 14.12 -13.00
N TYR A 301 -13.83 12.78 -12.82
CA TYR A 301 -14.75 11.86 -13.45
C TYR A 301 -16.19 12.05 -12.94
N GLY A 302 -16.37 12.18 -11.62
CA GLY A 302 -17.68 12.45 -11.00
C GLY A 302 -18.28 13.81 -11.38
N ALA A 303 -17.44 14.80 -11.66
CA ALA A 303 -17.83 16.13 -12.13
C ALA A 303 -18.08 16.21 -13.66
N GLY A 304 -17.83 15.12 -14.41
CA GLY A 304 -17.92 15.12 -15.86
C GLY A 304 -16.81 15.89 -16.58
N ASN A 305 -15.76 16.31 -15.87
CA ASN A 305 -14.64 17.08 -16.45
C ASN A 305 -13.57 16.13 -17.01
N PHE A 306 -13.82 15.60 -18.20
CA PHE A 306 -12.95 14.61 -18.85
C PHE A 306 -11.62 15.21 -19.33
N GLN A 307 -11.59 16.51 -19.66
CA GLN A 307 -10.34 17.19 -20.00
C GLN A 307 -9.38 17.22 -18.82
N ARG A 308 -9.83 17.67 -17.64
CA ARG A 308 -9.01 17.66 -16.43
C ARG A 308 -8.63 16.26 -15.97
N LEU A 309 -9.51 15.26 -16.19
CA LEU A 309 -9.18 13.86 -15.94
C LEU A 309 -8.00 13.41 -16.81
N ARG A 310 -7.99 13.75 -18.11
CA ARG A 310 -6.90 13.44 -19.03
C ARG A 310 -5.60 14.13 -18.62
N GLU A 311 -5.67 15.40 -18.25
CA GLU A 311 -4.52 16.16 -17.73
C GLU A 311 -3.95 15.51 -16.46
N ALA A 312 -4.81 15.04 -15.52
CA ALA A 312 -4.39 14.38 -14.30
C ALA A 312 -3.62 13.08 -14.59
N VAL A 313 -4.13 12.27 -15.53
CA VAL A 313 -3.46 11.05 -15.96
C VAL A 313 -2.11 11.35 -16.60
N CYS A 314 -2.07 12.31 -17.54
CA CYS A 314 -0.84 12.68 -18.25
C CYS A 314 0.23 13.21 -17.27
N CYS A 315 -0.13 14.14 -16.39
CA CYS A 315 0.79 14.66 -15.38
C CYS A 315 1.27 13.57 -14.42
N SER A 316 0.40 12.62 -14.02
CA SER A 316 0.78 11.52 -13.16
C SER A 316 1.73 10.53 -13.86
N LEU A 317 1.50 10.26 -15.15
CA LEU A 317 2.41 9.45 -15.96
C LEU A 317 3.80 10.11 -16.05
N ILE A 318 3.84 11.42 -16.32
CA ILE A 318 5.12 12.17 -16.38
C ILE A 318 5.84 12.06 -15.04
N LEU A 319 5.17 12.37 -13.92
CA LEU A 319 5.77 12.36 -12.59
C LEU A 319 6.29 10.97 -12.19
N THR A 320 5.44 9.94 -12.33
CA THR A 320 5.81 8.58 -11.91
C THR A 320 6.84 7.95 -12.83
N THR A 321 6.72 8.12 -14.15
CA THR A 321 7.68 7.55 -15.11
C THR A 321 9.03 8.25 -15.00
N SER A 322 9.07 9.59 -14.90
CA SER A 322 10.33 10.33 -14.69
C SER A 322 11.02 9.89 -13.40
N PHE A 323 10.27 9.71 -12.31
CA PHE A 323 10.82 9.16 -11.07
C PHE A 323 11.35 7.74 -11.27
N CYS A 324 10.59 6.85 -11.89
CA CYS A 324 11.01 5.46 -12.11
C CYS A 324 12.27 5.37 -12.98
N VAL A 325 12.36 6.18 -14.04
CA VAL A 325 13.56 6.25 -14.90
C VAL A 325 14.76 6.77 -14.11
N LEU A 326 14.60 7.87 -13.37
CA LEU A 326 15.68 8.41 -12.53
C LEU A 326 16.13 7.41 -11.47
N TRP A 327 15.19 6.77 -10.78
CA TRP A 327 15.46 5.71 -9.82
C TRP A 327 16.23 4.55 -10.44
N SER A 328 15.78 4.08 -11.62
CA SER A 328 16.45 2.99 -12.35
C SER A 328 17.89 3.36 -12.71
N ILE A 329 18.13 4.56 -13.23
CA ILE A 329 19.47 5.04 -13.58
C ILE A 329 20.36 5.09 -12.34
N LEU A 330 19.87 5.67 -11.23
CA LEU A 330 20.63 5.77 -9.98
C LEU A 330 20.98 4.38 -9.43
N ILE A 331 20.00 3.47 -9.38
CA ILE A 331 20.23 2.11 -8.88
C ILE A 331 21.21 1.34 -9.76
N VAL A 332 21.13 1.45 -11.08
CA VAL A 332 22.07 0.77 -12.00
C VAL A 332 23.49 1.29 -11.80
N ILE A 333 23.68 2.61 -11.70
CA ILE A 333 25.00 3.24 -11.50
C ILE A 333 25.59 2.86 -10.13
N PHE A 334 24.77 2.91 -9.08
CA PHE A 334 25.20 2.69 -7.70
C PHE A 334 24.95 1.27 -7.19
N THR A 335 24.67 0.30 -8.07
CA THR A 335 24.39 -1.09 -7.66
C THR A 335 25.48 -1.65 -6.74
N SER A 336 26.75 -1.56 -7.15
CA SER A 336 27.86 -2.13 -6.36
C SER A 336 28.07 -1.46 -4.99
N PRO A 337 28.16 -0.11 -4.89
CA PRO A 337 28.24 0.55 -3.57
C PRO A 337 27.04 0.26 -2.67
N ILE A 338 25.83 0.23 -3.23
CA ILE A 338 24.62 -0.07 -2.45
C ILE A 338 24.69 -1.47 -1.85
N ILE A 339 24.99 -2.48 -2.69
CA ILE A 339 25.03 -3.89 -2.24
C ILE A 339 26.15 -4.11 -1.22
N SER A 340 27.33 -3.50 -1.40
CA SER A 340 28.46 -3.64 -0.46
C SER A 340 28.16 -3.12 0.95
N CYS A 341 27.17 -2.25 1.12
CA CYS A 341 26.72 -1.80 2.44
C CYS A 341 25.96 -2.88 3.24
N PHE A 342 25.46 -3.93 2.59
CA PHE A 342 24.61 -4.95 3.23
C PHE A 342 25.37 -6.21 3.70
N GLY A 343 26.62 -6.38 3.33
CA GLY A 343 27.44 -7.53 3.76
C GLY A 343 28.73 -7.66 2.98
N LYS A 344 29.65 -8.52 3.48
CA LYS A 344 30.96 -8.76 2.89
C LYS A 344 31.06 -10.07 2.09
N ASP A 345 29.99 -10.88 2.09
CA ASP A 345 29.95 -12.12 1.34
C ASP A 345 29.88 -11.86 -0.16
N GLU A 346 30.91 -12.30 -0.90
CA GLU A 346 31.07 -12.04 -2.34
C GLU A 346 30.00 -12.73 -3.16
N THR A 347 29.63 -13.97 -2.82
CA THR A 347 28.60 -14.74 -3.53
C THR A 347 27.23 -14.08 -3.41
N MET A 348 26.84 -13.70 -2.19
CA MET A 348 25.62 -12.95 -1.93
C MET A 348 25.59 -11.63 -2.69
N GLN A 349 26.73 -10.88 -2.70
CA GLN A 349 26.83 -9.62 -3.42
C GLN A 349 26.68 -9.78 -4.93
N GLU A 350 27.27 -10.83 -5.53
CA GLU A 350 27.16 -11.10 -6.96
C GLU A 350 25.71 -11.39 -7.35
N ILE A 351 25.05 -12.30 -6.64
CA ILE A 351 23.63 -12.62 -6.83
C ILE A 351 22.77 -11.36 -6.70
N ALA A 352 23.00 -10.57 -5.64
CA ALA A 352 22.25 -9.35 -5.40
C ALA A 352 22.44 -8.28 -6.49
N ARG A 353 23.66 -8.14 -7.05
CA ARG A 353 23.94 -7.23 -8.18
C ARG A 353 23.15 -7.63 -9.43
N ILE A 354 23.14 -8.92 -9.77
CA ILE A 354 22.37 -9.44 -10.92
C ILE A 354 20.88 -9.20 -10.70
N ALA A 355 20.37 -9.62 -9.54
CA ALA A 355 18.95 -9.48 -9.18
C ALA A 355 18.49 -8.03 -9.16
N LEU A 356 19.27 -7.13 -8.56
CA LEU A 356 18.93 -5.71 -8.49
C LEU A 356 18.89 -5.05 -9.87
N ARG A 357 19.90 -5.32 -10.71
CA ARG A 357 19.91 -4.81 -12.08
C ARG A 357 18.73 -5.35 -12.89
N ALA A 358 18.46 -6.66 -12.83
CA ALA A 358 17.33 -7.28 -13.52
C ALA A 358 15.99 -6.64 -13.15
N ASN A 359 15.71 -6.48 -11.85
CA ASN A 359 14.48 -5.87 -11.38
C ASN A 359 14.39 -4.37 -11.73
N THR A 360 15.52 -3.68 -11.76
CA THR A 360 15.57 -2.24 -12.04
C THR A 360 15.33 -1.93 -13.52
N ILE A 361 15.74 -2.81 -14.44
CA ILE A 361 15.52 -2.62 -15.89
C ILE A 361 14.04 -2.42 -16.22
N MET A 362 13.12 -3.16 -15.60
CA MET A 362 11.68 -3.04 -15.86
C MET A 362 10.97 -2.07 -14.90
N PHE A 363 11.66 -1.54 -13.90
CA PHE A 363 11.06 -0.64 -12.92
C PHE A 363 10.49 0.65 -13.54
N PHE A 364 11.01 1.09 -14.70
CA PHE A 364 10.47 2.26 -15.40
C PHE A 364 9.00 2.07 -15.83
N THR A 365 8.55 0.84 -16.06
CA THR A 365 7.16 0.53 -16.42
C THR A 365 6.20 0.54 -15.22
N PHE A 366 6.74 0.48 -14.00
CA PHE A 366 5.94 0.38 -12.79
C PHE A 366 5.00 1.57 -12.59
N GLY A 367 5.50 2.80 -12.82
CA GLY A 367 4.69 4.01 -12.77
C GLY A 367 3.52 3.99 -13.74
N PHE A 368 3.77 3.55 -14.97
CA PHE A 368 2.74 3.39 -15.99
C PHE A 368 1.64 2.39 -15.56
N GLN A 369 2.02 1.22 -15.10
CA GLN A 369 1.09 0.18 -14.66
C GLN A 369 0.18 0.67 -13.51
N PHE A 370 0.77 1.31 -12.50
CA PHE A 370 0.04 1.78 -11.32
C PHE A 370 -0.86 2.99 -11.60
N VAL A 371 -0.47 3.90 -12.48
CA VAL A 371 -1.31 5.03 -12.91
C VAL A 371 -2.59 4.52 -13.58
N TYR A 372 -2.50 3.57 -14.52
CA TYR A 372 -3.71 3.04 -15.18
C TYR A 372 -4.56 2.16 -14.28
N SER A 373 -3.94 1.33 -13.44
CA SER A 373 -4.69 0.56 -12.43
C SER A 373 -5.50 1.49 -11.52
N THR A 374 -4.87 2.57 -11.03
CA THR A 374 -5.54 3.57 -10.19
C THR A 374 -6.59 4.37 -10.95
N LEU A 375 -6.35 4.72 -12.22
CA LEU A 375 -7.35 5.38 -13.05
C LEU A 375 -8.62 4.53 -13.18
N TYR A 376 -8.49 3.26 -13.57
CA TYR A 376 -9.62 2.35 -13.68
C TYR A 376 -10.38 2.19 -12.35
N MET A 377 -9.65 2.14 -11.24
CA MET A 377 -10.23 2.11 -9.92
C MET A 377 -10.98 3.41 -9.61
N ALA A 378 -10.34 4.57 -9.83
CA ALA A 378 -10.90 5.90 -9.54
C ALA A 378 -12.19 6.19 -10.31
N ILE A 379 -12.30 5.74 -11.55
CA ILE A 379 -13.52 5.86 -12.36
C ILE A 379 -14.56 4.78 -12.03
N GLY A 380 -14.28 3.86 -11.11
CA GLY A 380 -15.21 2.82 -10.64
C GLY A 380 -15.31 1.60 -11.54
N ARG A 381 -14.34 1.38 -12.42
CA ARG A 381 -14.26 0.19 -13.28
C ARG A 381 -13.53 -0.95 -12.57
N ALA A 382 -14.21 -1.53 -11.59
CA ALA A 382 -13.63 -2.52 -10.68
C ALA A 382 -13.04 -3.75 -11.40
N ARG A 383 -13.69 -4.28 -12.44
CA ARG A 383 -13.19 -5.46 -13.17
C ARG A 383 -11.84 -5.20 -13.83
N GLN A 384 -11.71 -4.06 -14.51
CA GLN A 384 -10.46 -3.70 -15.20
C GLN A 384 -9.34 -3.40 -14.19
N SER A 385 -9.66 -2.67 -13.11
CA SER A 385 -8.70 -2.44 -12.01
C SER A 385 -8.26 -3.75 -11.37
N LEU A 386 -9.18 -4.68 -11.11
CA LEU A 386 -8.88 -6.00 -10.57
C LEU A 386 -7.96 -6.78 -11.51
N LEU A 387 -8.24 -6.82 -12.81
CA LEU A 387 -7.40 -7.50 -13.80
C LEU A 387 -5.98 -6.93 -13.85
N LEU A 388 -5.83 -5.60 -13.82
CA LEU A 388 -4.52 -4.95 -13.81
C LEU A 388 -3.73 -5.25 -12.53
N ASN A 389 -4.40 -5.24 -11.37
CA ASN A 389 -3.77 -5.52 -10.09
C ASN A 389 -3.39 -7.01 -9.94
N ILE A 390 -4.29 -7.92 -10.30
CA ILE A 390 -4.03 -9.37 -10.28
C ILE A 390 -3.03 -9.75 -11.37
N GLY A 391 -3.07 -9.09 -12.51
CA GLY A 391 -2.24 -9.41 -13.66
C GLY A 391 -0.78 -9.48 -13.31
N ARG A 392 -0.25 -8.44 -12.68
CA ARG A 392 1.17 -8.31 -12.35
C ARG A 392 1.66 -9.39 -11.39
N GLN A 393 1.01 -9.56 -10.25
CA GLN A 393 1.49 -10.45 -9.18
C GLN A 393 0.87 -11.86 -9.26
N GLY A 394 -0.37 -11.98 -9.72
CA GLY A 394 -1.08 -13.26 -9.77
C GLY A 394 -0.92 -13.96 -11.12
N LEU A 395 -1.45 -13.34 -12.18
CA LEU A 395 -1.60 -14.00 -13.49
C LEU A 395 -0.26 -14.26 -14.18
N PHE A 396 0.68 -13.30 -14.09
CA PHE A 396 1.96 -13.43 -14.77
C PHE A 396 3.07 -13.91 -13.83
N PHE A 397 3.26 -13.29 -12.66
CA PHE A 397 4.38 -13.62 -11.79
C PHE A 397 4.31 -15.05 -11.23
N ILE A 398 3.15 -15.49 -10.72
CA ILE A 398 3.04 -16.82 -10.08
C ILE A 398 3.39 -17.95 -11.05
N PRO A 399 2.85 -18.04 -12.28
CA PRO A 399 3.26 -19.07 -13.22
C PRO A 399 4.75 -18.99 -13.58
N ILE A 400 5.28 -17.77 -13.76
CA ILE A 400 6.68 -17.58 -14.14
C ILE A 400 7.62 -18.05 -13.03
N ILE A 401 7.38 -17.69 -11.75
CA ILE A 401 8.23 -18.11 -10.63
C ILE A 401 8.16 -19.61 -10.35
N LEU A 402 7.06 -20.26 -10.72
CA LEU A 402 6.93 -21.72 -10.58
C LEU A 402 7.60 -22.51 -11.70
N LEU A 403 7.63 -21.96 -12.93
CA LEU A 403 8.13 -22.65 -14.12
C LEU A 403 9.57 -22.27 -14.46
N LEU A 404 9.90 -20.97 -14.43
CA LEU A 404 11.17 -20.46 -14.94
C LEU A 404 12.42 -21.01 -14.22
N PRO A 405 12.41 -21.21 -12.89
CA PRO A 405 13.55 -21.81 -12.18
C PRO A 405 13.86 -23.26 -12.60
N SER A 406 12.90 -23.98 -13.20
CA SER A 406 13.13 -25.34 -13.73
C SER A 406 13.96 -25.33 -15.01
N TYR A 407 14.02 -24.19 -15.73
CA TYR A 407 14.76 -24.04 -16.99
C TYR A 407 16.04 -23.21 -16.84
N TRP A 408 16.00 -22.17 -16.00
CA TRP A 408 17.09 -21.20 -15.83
C TRP A 408 17.67 -21.16 -14.42
N GLU A 409 17.36 -22.16 -13.60
CA GLU A 409 17.86 -22.28 -12.22
C GLU A 409 17.71 -20.97 -11.42
N LEU A 410 18.78 -20.53 -10.75
CA LEU A 410 18.78 -19.29 -9.97
C LEU A 410 18.41 -18.06 -10.82
N ASN A 411 18.90 -17.99 -12.05
CA ASN A 411 18.53 -16.88 -12.94
C ASN A 411 17.03 -16.85 -13.19
N GLY A 412 16.36 -18.00 -13.26
CA GLY A 412 14.90 -18.07 -13.34
C GLY A 412 14.18 -17.41 -12.17
N VAL A 413 14.74 -17.49 -10.95
CA VAL A 413 14.23 -16.78 -9.78
C VAL A 413 14.46 -15.27 -9.92
N LEU A 414 15.67 -14.85 -10.31
CA LEU A 414 16.06 -13.44 -10.35
C LEU A 414 15.34 -12.65 -11.47
N TYR A 415 15.04 -13.31 -12.60
CA TYR A 415 14.36 -12.69 -13.74
C TYR A 415 12.86 -12.89 -13.77
N ALA A 416 12.28 -13.62 -12.81
CA ALA A 416 10.82 -13.88 -12.77
C ALA A 416 9.98 -12.59 -12.72
N GLN A 417 10.33 -11.63 -11.87
CA GLN A 417 9.60 -10.36 -11.76
C GLN A 417 9.75 -9.46 -13.00
N PRO A 418 10.95 -9.22 -13.56
CA PRO A 418 11.11 -8.48 -14.81
C PRO A 418 10.29 -9.04 -15.97
N ILE A 419 10.27 -10.36 -16.14
CA ILE A 419 9.49 -11.00 -17.22
C ILE A 419 7.99 -10.82 -16.97
N ALA A 420 7.51 -10.99 -15.73
CA ALA A 420 6.13 -10.73 -15.38
C ALA A 420 5.73 -9.27 -15.66
N ASP A 421 6.64 -8.32 -15.40
CA ASP A 421 6.42 -6.90 -15.63
C ASP A 421 6.31 -6.55 -17.13
N VAL A 422 6.98 -7.29 -18.03
CA VAL A 422 6.78 -7.14 -19.48
C VAL A 422 5.33 -7.47 -19.84
N PHE A 423 4.84 -8.65 -19.46
CA PHE A 423 3.46 -9.07 -19.77
C PHE A 423 2.42 -8.16 -19.12
N ALA A 424 2.65 -7.73 -17.87
CA ALA A 424 1.78 -6.78 -17.18
C ALA A 424 1.75 -5.42 -17.89
N THR A 425 2.90 -4.98 -18.45
CA THR A 425 2.97 -3.73 -19.22
C THR A 425 2.19 -3.83 -20.52
N LEU A 426 2.33 -4.93 -21.27
CA LEU A 426 1.57 -5.17 -22.50
C LEU A 426 0.06 -5.19 -22.24
N MET A 427 -0.36 -5.88 -21.16
CA MET A 427 -1.76 -5.86 -20.74
C MET A 427 -2.22 -4.45 -20.37
N THR A 428 -1.42 -3.71 -19.62
CA THR A 428 -1.73 -2.33 -19.24
C THR A 428 -1.82 -1.42 -20.46
N LEU A 429 -0.95 -1.58 -21.46
CA LEU A 429 -0.98 -0.83 -22.72
C LEU A 429 -2.29 -1.04 -23.48
N PHE A 430 -2.76 -2.29 -23.55
CA PHE A 430 -4.06 -2.60 -24.15
C PHE A 430 -5.20 -1.83 -23.48
N PHE A 431 -5.27 -1.85 -22.16
CA PHE A 431 -6.29 -1.10 -21.41
C PHE A 431 -6.08 0.41 -21.52
N ALA A 432 -4.84 0.91 -21.55
CA ALA A 432 -4.52 2.32 -21.72
C ALA A 432 -5.07 2.88 -23.04
N VAL A 433 -4.81 2.21 -24.15
CA VAL A 433 -5.32 2.60 -25.46
C VAL A 433 -6.86 2.65 -25.47
N ARG A 434 -7.50 1.64 -24.88
CA ARG A 434 -8.96 1.57 -24.81
C ARG A 434 -9.56 2.73 -24.02
N ILE A 435 -9.03 3.04 -22.84
CA ILE A 435 -9.57 4.11 -21.99
C ILE A 435 -9.31 5.50 -22.59
N HIS A 436 -8.17 5.71 -23.25
CA HIS A 436 -7.89 7.00 -23.91
C HIS A 436 -8.85 7.29 -25.06
N LYS A 437 -9.19 6.29 -25.89
CA LYS A 437 -10.20 6.43 -26.94
C LYS A 437 -11.56 6.82 -26.36
N GLU A 438 -11.96 6.19 -25.25
CA GLU A 438 -13.25 6.45 -24.62
C GLU A 438 -13.33 7.84 -23.94
N ILE A 439 -12.28 8.22 -23.19
CA ILE A 439 -12.22 9.55 -22.56
C ILE A 439 -12.15 10.64 -23.63
N GLY A 440 -11.40 10.42 -24.72
CA GLY A 440 -11.32 11.34 -25.83
C GLY A 440 -12.69 11.59 -26.47
N HIS A 441 -13.44 10.54 -26.77
CA HIS A 441 -14.80 10.65 -27.32
C HIS A 441 -15.76 11.41 -26.40
N LYS A 442 -15.73 11.14 -25.10
CA LYS A 442 -16.55 11.86 -24.12
C LYS A 442 -16.13 13.34 -23.94
N SER A 443 -14.86 13.65 -24.11
CA SER A 443 -14.36 15.01 -24.06
C SER A 443 -14.90 15.88 -25.22
N HIS A 444 -14.97 15.33 -26.43
CA HIS A 444 -15.53 16.01 -27.60
C HIS A 444 -17.03 16.30 -27.44
N LEU A 445 -17.80 15.32 -26.95
CA LEU A 445 -19.25 15.49 -26.72
C LEU A 445 -19.56 16.58 -25.66
N THR A 446 -18.67 16.81 -24.72
CA THR A 446 -18.86 17.84 -23.68
C THR A 446 -18.54 19.24 -24.20
N THR A 447 -17.64 19.37 -25.18
CA THR A 447 -17.30 20.65 -25.84
C THR A 447 -18.32 21.06 -26.91
N GLU A 448 -19.03 20.14 -27.52
CA GLU A 448 -20.11 20.43 -28.50
C GLU A 448 -21.43 20.87 -27.85
N ASN A 449 -21.59 20.61 -26.53
CA ASN A 449 -22.80 20.98 -25.77
C ASN A 449 -22.63 22.22 -24.89
N LEU A 450 -21.52 22.95 -24.99
CA LEU A 450 -21.22 24.24 -24.37
C LEU A 450 -21.18 25.31 -25.44
#